data_2d0b110d22e2cfe5ab40e855df261270
#
_entry.id   2d0b110d22e2cfe5ab40e855df261270
#
_cell.length_a   1.000
_cell.length_b   1.000
_cell.length_c   1.000
_cell.angle_alpha   90.00
_cell.angle_beta   90.00
_cell.angle_gamma   90.00
#
_symmetry.space_group_name_H-M   'P 1'
#
loop_
_entity.id
_entity.type
_entity.pdbx_description
1 polymer ?
#
loop_
_entity_poly.entity_id
_entity_poly.type
_entity_poly.pdbx_seq_one_letter_code
_entity_poly.pdbx_strand_id
1 'polypeptide(L)'
;KPVITATQMLDSMIRNPRPTRAEVTDVANAIFDGTDAIMLSGETAAGKYPLEAVKTMANIAKITEDSLNYAEILKVKGVGKEKNVTDAISHATCTSAHDLGASAIITATSSGYTARMVSKFRPKAPILVTTTKEKVLRKMALTWNTYPVLVREALSTDEIFDISIEKALESGYINAGDLVVITAGVPVGVAGTTNTIKVHIAGEILIKGVGIGSKSATGNVCIALNAEEAAERFNEGDVLVAISTDKDMVEYIQKASAIITEKGGRTSHAAIVSRELGIPAVIGTENALSKIKTGDILTIDTSSGTVGKIYEGKLEWQETVH
;
A
#
# COMPACT_ATOMS: atom_id res chain seq x y z
N LYS A 1 20.13 -15.04 -3.80
CA LYS A 1 19.59 -15.78 -4.97
C LYS A 1 18.39 -16.55 -4.50
N PRO A 2 17.30 -16.65 -5.29
CA PRO A 2 16.15 -17.47 -4.92
C PRO A 2 16.57 -18.95 -4.87
N VAL A 3 15.96 -19.69 -3.94
CA VAL A 3 16.17 -21.13 -3.73
C VAL A 3 14.89 -21.86 -4.05
N ILE A 4 14.98 -22.91 -4.84
CA ILE A 4 13.87 -23.79 -5.19
C ILE A 4 14.17 -25.18 -4.61
N THR A 5 13.34 -25.64 -3.66
CA THR A 5 13.41 -27.02 -3.16
C THR A 5 12.65 -27.92 -4.10
N ALA A 6 13.34 -28.95 -4.59
CA ALA A 6 12.87 -29.80 -5.68
C ALA A 6 13.22 -31.26 -5.46
N THR A 7 12.64 -32.12 -6.27
CA THR A 7 12.82 -33.58 -6.35
C THR A 7 12.23 -34.37 -5.20
N GLN A 8 11.43 -35.38 -5.55
CA GLN A 8 10.79 -36.33 -4.63
C GLN A 8 9.95 -35.66 -3.53
N MET A 9 9.39 -34.48 -3.80
CA MET A 9 8.60 -33.75 -2.80
C MET A 9 7.29 -34.46 -2.48
N LEU A 10 6.59 -34.99 -3.48
CA LEU A 10 5.37 -35.79 -3.36
C LEU A 10 5.44 -37.02 -4.27
N ASP A 11 6.58 -37.71 -4.34
CA ASP A 11 6.90 -38.79 -5.29
C ASP A 11 5.83 -39.89 -5.32
N SER A 12 5.28 -40.28 -4.17
CA SER A 12 4.22 -41.27 -4.08
C SER A 12 2.97 -40.87 -4.88
N MET A 13 2.74 -39.56 -5.09
CA MET A 13 1.61 -39.08 -5.87
C MET A 13 1.74 -39.25 -7.37
N ILE A 14 2.88 -39.71 -7.86
CA ILE A 14 3.00 -40.22 -9.24
C ILE A 14 2.01 -41.40 -9.47
N ARG A 15 1.78 -42.22 -8.42
CA ARG A 15 0.98 -43.44 -8.48
C ARG A 15 -0.26 -43.43 -7.62
N ASN A 16 -0.29 -42.64 -6.56
CA ASN A 16 -1.36 -42.56 -5.54
C ASN A 16 -2.00 -41.16 -5.49
N PRO A 17 -3.31 -41.06 -5.19
CA PRO A 17 -4.00 -39.78 -5.11
C PRO A 17 -3.68 -38.97 -3.83
N ARG A 18 -2.93 -39.56 -2.90
CA ARG A 18 -2.54 -38.92 -1.63
C ARG A 18 -1.07 -39.19 -1.34
N PRO A 19 -0.35 -38.22 -0.76
CA PRO A 19 1.04 -38.38 -0.36
C PRO A 19 1.18 -39.20 0.92
N THR A 20 2.39 -39.62 1.21
CA THR A 20 2.77 -40.16 2.51
C THR A 20 2.91 -39.02 3.55
N ARG A 21 2.89 -39.37 4.84
CA ARG A 21 3.11 -38.40 5.93
C ARG A 21 4.52 -37.77 5.87
N ALA A 22 5.52 -38.57 5.49
CA ALA A 22 6.88 -38.08 5.36
C ALA A 22 6.99 -36.99 4.29
N GLU A 23 6.40 -37.20 3.12
CA GLU A 23 6.38 -36.22 2.02
C GLU A 23 5.68 -34.92 2.42
N VAL A 24 4.53 -35.00 3.12
CA VAL A 24 3.84 -33.80 3.66
C VAL A 24 4.77 -33.03 4.60
N THR A 25 5.49 -33.75 5.48
CA THR A 25 6.43 -33.15 6.43
C THR A 25 7.62 -32.53 5.72
N ASP A 26 8.13 -33.17 4.66
CA ASP A 26 9.27 -32.66 3.90
C ASP A 26 8.91 -31.36 3.15
N VAL A 27 7.72 -31.29 2.54
CA VAL A 27 7.22 -30.04 1.94
C VAL A 27 7.08 -28.94 3.00
N ALA A 28 6.49 -29.26 4.16
CA ALA A 28 6.34 -28.28 5.24
C ALA A 28 7.70 -27.81 5.76
N ASN A 29 8.65 -28.71 5.98
CA ASN A 29 10.00 -28.36 6.44
C ASN A 29 10.74 -27.46 5.43
N ALA A 30 10.63 -27.72 4.12
CA ALA A 30 11.21 -26.84 3.12
C ALA A 30 10.72 -25.39 3.24
N ILE A 31 9.44 -25.21 3.63
CA ILE A 31 8.85 -23.88 3.84
C ILE A 31 9.35 -23.28 5.18
N PHE A 32 9.41 -24.05 6.25
CA PHE A 32 9.97 -23.63 7.54
C PHE A 32 11.44 -23.22 7.41
N ASP A 33 12.23 -23.94 6.61
CA ASP A 33 13.63 -23.64 6.33
C ASP A 33 13.80 -22.35 5.48
N GLY A 34 12.71 -21.87 4.88
CA GLY A 34 12.67 -20.59 4.18
C GLY A 34 13.04 -20.67 2.71
N THR A 35 12.68 -21.76 2.01
CA THR A 35 12.77 -21.83 0.54
C THR A 35 11.96 -20.71 -0.12
N ASP A 36 12.35 -20.27 -1.31
CA ASP A 36 11.57 -19.27 -2.07
C ASP A 36 10.46 -19.90 -2.91
N ALA A 37 10.66 -21.15 -3.33
CA ALA A 37 9.68 -21.93 -4.07
C ALA A 37 9.86 -23.45 -3.84
N ILE A 38 8.81 -24.19 -4.04
CA ILE A 38 8.78 -25.66 -4.05
C ILE A 38 8.41 -26.13 -5.45
N MET A 39 8.94 -27.26 -5.89
CA MET A 39 8.77 -27.75 -7.25
C MET A 39 8.31 -29.21 -7.28
N LEU A 40 7.35 -29.51 -8.12
CA LEU A 40 6.99 -30.86 -8.56
C LEU A 40 7.68 -31.19 -9.86
N SER A 41 8.03 -32.46 -10.06
CA SER A 41 8.71 -32.99 -11.26
C SER A 41 7.88 -34.09 -11.89
N GLY A 42 8.21 -35.36 -11.61
CA GLY A 42 7.51 -36.53 -12.13
C GLY A 42 6.03 -36.57 -11.74
N GLU A 43 5.66 -36.02 -10.60
CA GLU A 43 4.29 -35.95 -10.09
C GLU A 43 3.34 -35.24 -11.05
N THR A 44 3.83 -34.22 -11.75
CA THR A 44 3.05 -33.43 -12.71
C THR A 44 3.38 -33.77 -14.17
N ALA A 45 4.62 -34.18 -14.46
CA ALA A 45 5.07 -34.47 -15.86
C ALA A 45 4.60 -35.83 -16.39
N ALA A 46 4.53 -36.85 -15.51
CA ALA A 46 4.21 -38.22 -15.89
C ALA A 46 3.31 -38.96 -14.88
N GLY A 47 2.91 -38.29 -13.80
CA GLY A 47 2.07 -38.89 -12.76
C GLY A 47 0.63 -39.10 -13.20
N LYS A 48 -0.05 -40.00 -12.49
CA LYS A 48 -1.47 -40.31 -12.72
C LYS A 48 -2.38 -39.24 -12.09
N TYR A 49 -1.88 -38.43 -11.11
CA TYR A 49 -2.64 -37.52 -10.30
C TYR A 49 -2.03 -36.08 -10.28
N PRO A 50 -1.76 -35.47 -11.47
CA PRO A 50 -1.04 -34.18 -11.53
C PRO A 50 -1.78 -33.03 -10.88
N LEU A 51 -3.10 -32.95 -11.03
CA LEU A 51 -3.91 -31.91 -10.42
C LEU A 51 -3.97 -32.02 -8.90
N GLU A 52 -4.13 -33.24 -8.42
CA GLU A 52 -4.14 -33.55 -6.98
C GLU A 52 -2.78 -33.25 -6.34
N ALA A 53 -1.68 -33.56 -7.02
CA ALA A 53 -0.33 -33.26 -6.56
C ALA A 53 -0.12 -31.72 -6.38
N VAL A 54 -0.49 -30.92 -7.38
CA VAL A 54 -0.40 -29.46 -7.29
C VAL A 54 -1.28 -28.92 -6.17
N LYS A 55 -2.55 -29.35 -6.09
CA LYS A 55 -3.47 -28.93 -5.04
C LYS A 55 -2.97 -29.31 -3.64
N THR A 56 -2.44 -30.51 -3.49
CA THR A 56 -1.90 -30.99 -2.22
C THR A 56 -0.69 -30.17 -1.81
N MET A 57 0.27 -29.93 -2.70
CA MET A 57 1.43 -29.11 -2.43
C MET A 57 1.05 -27.68 -2.04
N ALA A 58 0.15 -27.06 -2.81
CA ALA A 58 -0.35 -25.72 -2.51
C ALA A 58 -1.05 -25.64 -1.15
N ASN A 59 -1.82 -26.68 -0.80
CA ASN A 59 -2.52 -26.74 0.49
C ASN A 59 -1.55 -26.90 1.67
N ILE A 60 -0.54 -27.76 1.53
CA ILE A 60 0.53 -27.90 2.53
C ILE A 60 1.25 -26.55 2.72
N ALA A 61 1.61 -25.89 1.61
CA ALA A 61 2.27 -24.59 1.66
C ALA A 61 1.44 -23.55 2.43
N LYS A 62 0.16 -23.42 2.09
CA LYS A 62 -0.73 -22.47 2.73
C LYS A 62 -0.87 -22.73 4.24
N ILE A 63 -1.15 -23.98 4.63
CA ILE A 63 -1.30 -24.33 6.05
C ILE A 63 0.01 -24.08 6.81
N THR A 64 1.15 -24.40 6.21
CA THR A 64 2.46 -24.17 6.82
C THR A 64 2.75 -22.68 6.99
N GLU A 65 2.52 -21.87 5.95
CA GLU A 65 2.70 -20.42 6.01
C GLU A 65 1.80 -19.75 7.03
N ASP A 66 0.54 -20.20 7.16
CA ASP A 66 -0.39 -19.72 8.18
C ASP A 66 0.09 -20.03 9.61
N SER A 67 0.91 -21.07 9.78
CA SER A 67 1.47 -21.49 11.08
C SER A 67 2.81 -20.85 11.44
N LEU A 68 3.43 -20.09 10.50
CA LEU A 68 4.72 -19.43 10.73
C LEU A 68 4.63 -18.32 11.77
N ASN A 69 5.59 -18.28 12.69
CA ASN A 69 5.76 -17.15 13.58
C ASN A 69 6.57 -16.03 12.88
N TYR A 70 5.86 -15.19 12.13
CA TYR A 70 6.48 -14.11 11.35
C TYR A 70 7.23 -13.09 12.22
N ALA A 71 6.76 -12.81 13.44
CA ALA A 71 7.45 -11.91 14.36
C ALA A 71 8.82 -12.46 14.75
N GLU A 72 8.90 -13.75 15.08
CA GLU A 72 10.17 -14.40 15.44
C GLU A 72 11.11 -14.51 14.23
N ILE A 73 10.59 -14.84 13.06
CA ILE A 73 11.38 -14.86 11.80
C ILE A 73 11.98 -13.48 11.53
N LEU A 74 11.21 -12.41 11.66
CA LEU A 74 11.69 -11.04 11.44
C LEU A 74 12.77 -10.65 12.44
N LYS A 75 12.58 -11.01 13.72
CA LYS A 75 13.55 -10.78 14.79
C LYS A 75 14.87 -11.53 14.57
N VAL A 76 14.80 -12.83 14.21
CA VAL A 76 15.99 -13.66 13.98
C VAL A 76 16.77 -13.22 12.74
N LYS A 77 16.05 -12.90 11.65
CA LYS A 77 16.69 -12.41 10.42
C LYS A 77 17.36 -11.06 10.61
N GLY A 78 16.86 -10.20 11.47
CA GLY A 78 17.45 -8.93 11.87
C GLY A 78 18.07 -8.10 10.75
N VAL A 79 18.79 -7.06 11.10
CA VAL A 79 19.66 -6.36 10.15
C VAL A 79 20.90 -7.22 9.89
N GLY A 80 21.17 -7.58 8.64
CA GLY A 80 22.29 -8.45 8.25
C GLY A 80 23.67 -7.94 8.73
N LYS A 81 24.70 -8.79 8.65
CA LYS A 81 26.06 -8.46 9.07
C LYS A 81 26.65 -7.27 8.30
N GLU A 82 26.22 -7.03 7.09
CA GLU A 82 26.60 -5.86 6.29
C GLU A 82 25.67 -4.68 6.63
N LYS A 83 26.24 -3.69 7.31
CA LYS A 83 25.55 -2.45 7.66
C LYS A 83 25.41 -1.57 6.42
N ASN A 84 24.35 -1.73 5.66
CA ASN A 84 24.03 -0.87 4.51
C ASN A 84 22.60 -0.31 4.62
N VAL A 85 22.37 0.81 3.93
CA VAL A 85 21.09 1.55 3.97
C VAL A 85 19.93 0.68 3.49
N THR A 86 20.12 -0.09 2.42
CA THR A 86 19.07 -0.93 1.86
C THR A 86 18.60 -2.00 2.83
N ASP A 87 19.51 -2.70 3.52
CA ASP A 87 19.14 -3.71 4.51
C ASP A 87 18.38 -3.08 5.69
N ALA A 88 18.87 -1.93 6.18
CA ALA A 88 18.24 -1.21 7.28
C ALA A 88 16.81 -0.76 6.91
N ILE A 89 16.63 -0.15 5.75
CA ILE A 89 15.31 0.29 5.26
C ILE A 89 14.40 -0.89 4.98
N SER A 90 14.89 -1.96 4.37
CA SER A 90 14.07 -3.15 4.08
C SER A 90 13.59 -3.84 5.37
N HIS A 91 14.47 -3.93 6.39
CA HIS A 91 14.08 -4.44 7.72
C HIS A 91 13.04 -3.53 8.37
N ALA A 92 13.28 -2.22 8.41
CA ALA A 92 12.35 -1.24 8.96
C ALA A 92 10.99 -1.27 8.24
N THR A 93 10.98 -1.45 6.91
CA THR A 93 9.74 -1.64 6.12
C THR A 93 8.94 -2.84 6.61
N CYS A 94 9.60 -4.00 6.80
CA CYS A 94 8.95 -5.21 7.27
C CYS A 94 8.46 -5.09 8.72
N THR A 95 9.25 -4.45 9.60
CA THR A 95 8.88 -4.18 10.99
C THR A 95 7.67 -3.24 11.05
N SER A 96 7.70 -2.13 10.32
CA SER A 96 6.56 -1.19 10.26
C SER A 96 5.30 -1.87 9.72
N ALA A 97 5.42 -2.69 8.68
CA ALA A 97 4.28 -3.42 8.13
C ALA A 97 3.71 -4.43 9.14
N HIS A 98 4.56 -5.09 9.90
CA HIS A 98 4.15 -6.04 10.95
C HIS A 98 3.45 -5.34 12.11
N ASP A 99 4.08 -4.30 12.66
CA ASP A 99 3.61 -3.56 13.84
C ASP A 99 2.29 -2.83 13.58
N LEU A 100 2.12 -2.31 12.36
CA LEU A 100 0.92 -1.61 11.95
C LEU A 100 -0.17 -2.53 11.38
N GLY A 101 0.08 -3.83 11.23
CA GLY A 101 -0.87 -4.75 10.61
C GLY A 101 -1.18 -4.40 9.15
N ALA A 102 -0.18 -3.90 8.40
CA ALA A 102 -0.39 -3.46 7.03
C ALA A 102 -0.89 -4.59 6.12
N SER A 103 -1.87 -4.28 5.26
CA SER A 103 -2.45 -5.22 4.30
C SER A 103 -1.45 -5.64 3.23
N ALA A 104 -0.50 -4.76 2.86
CA ALA A 104 0.56 -5.05 1.91
C ALA A 104 1.79 -4.17 2.10
N ILE A 105 2.93 -4.65 1.59
CA ILE A 105 4.12 -3.85 1.35
C ILE A 105 4.21 -3.59 -0.16
N ILE A 106 4.32 -2.34 -0.57
CA ILE A 106 4.49 -1.96 -1.98
C ILE A 106 5.95 -1.61 -2.21
N THR A 107 6.59 -2.25 -3.19
CA THR A 107 7.99 -1.98 -3.55
C THR A 107 8.08 -1.48 -4.98
N ALA A 108 8.45 -0.21 -5.18
CA ALA A 108 8.71 0.33 -6.50
C ALA A 108 10.17 0.09 -6.89
N THR A 109 10.41 -0.63 -8.00
CA THR A 109 11.75 -1.06 -8.37
C THR A 109 11.96 -1.20 -9.87
N SER A 110 13.10 -0.70 -10.37
CA SER A 110 13.50 -0.86 -11.78
C SER A 110 14.29 -2.15 -12.06
N SER A 111 14.79 -2.83 -11.02
CA SER A 111 15.65 -4.03 -11.13
C SER A 111 15.17 -5.24 -10.33
N GLY A 112 14.12 -5.07 -9.50
CA GLY A 112 13.67 -6.05 -8.53
C GLY A 112 14.54 -6.14 -7.28
N TYR A 113 15.53 -5.27 -7.13
CA TYR A 113 16.46 -5.33 -6.00
C TYR A 113 15.75 -5.05 -4.67
N THR A 114 15.00 -3.95 -4.58
CA THR A 114 14.21 -3.57 -3.39
C THR A 114 13.28 -4.71 -2.96
N ALA A 115 12.52 -5.27 -3.90
CA ALA A 115 11.58 -6.36 -3.60
C ALA A 115 12.29 -7.60 -3.02
N ARG A 116 13.44 -7.99 -3.58
CA ARG A 116 14.24 -9.10 -3.04
C ARG A 116 14.79 -8.80 -1.65
N MET A 117 15.18 -7.55 -1.38
CA MET A 117 15.70 -7.17 -0.07
C MET A 117 14.58 -7.18 0.99
N VAL A 118 13.39 -6.75 0.66
CA VAL A 118 12.21 -6.86 1.53
C VAL A 118 11.82 -8.34 1.73
N SER A 119 11.72 -9.13 0.66
CA SER A 119 11.39 -10.56 0.71
C SER A 119 12.38 -11.38 1.55
N LYS A 120 13.65 -10.98 1.63
CA LYS A 120 14.69 -11.59 2.49
C LYS A 120 14.24 -11.69 3.96
N PHE A 121 13.47 -10.72 4.44
CA PHE A 121 13.00 -10.66 5.83
C PHE A 121 11.71 -11.44 6.07
N ARG A 122 11.11 -12.04 5.03
CA ARG A 122 9.90 -12.88 5.12
C ARG A 122 8.74 -12.19 5.85
N PRO A 123 8.28 -11.01 5.42
CA PRO A 123 7.13 -10.36 6.04
C PRO A 123 5.85 -11.17 5.80
N LYS A 124 4.92 -11.14 6.77
CA LYS A 124 3.58 -11.72 6.59
C LYS A 124 2.79 -11.03 5.50
N ALA A 125 2.87 -9.68 5.47
CA ALA A 125 2.21 -8.88 4.46
C ALA A 125 2.72 -9.22 3.05
N PRO A 126 1.85 -9.39 2.05
CA PRO A 126 2.24 -9.61 0.66
C PRO A 126 3.06 -8.44 0.13
N ILE A 127 4.03 -8.75 -0.73
CA ILE A 127 4.93 -7.76 -1.34
C ILE A 127 4.46 -7.49 -2.77
N LEU A 128 3.78 -6.37 -2.98
CA LEU A 128 3.41 -5.90 -4.31
C LEU A 128 4.61 -5.21 -4.96
N VAL A 129 5.05 -5.73 -6.10
CA VAL A 129 6.25 -5.23 -6.78
C VAL A 129 5.84 -4.46 -8.02
N THR A 130 5.92 -3.14 -7.97
CA THR A 130 5.65 -2.30 -9.14
C THR A 130 6.94 -2.02 -9.92
N THR A 131 6.90 -2.28 -11.21
CA THR A 131 8.04 -2.12 -12.10
C THR A 131 7.60 -1.71 -13.51
N THR A 132 8.45 -0.96 -14.21
CA THR A 132 8.23 -0.57 -15.62
C THR A 132 8.77 -1.61 -16.60
N LYS A 133 9.42 -2.69 -16.11
CA LYS A 133 10.15 -3.66 -16.95
C LYS A 133 9.55 -5.05 -16.86
N GLU A 134 9.02 -5.57 -17.96
CA GLU A 134 8.50 -6.96 -18.06
C GLU A 134 9.50 -8.01 -17.61
N LYS A 135 10.80 -7.86 -17.94
CA LYS A 135 11.83 -8.81 -17.51
C LYS A 135 11.93 -8.89 -15.98
N VAL A 136 11.74 -7.78 -15.28
CA VAL A 136 11.74 -7.73 -13.81
C VAL A 136 10.47 -8.35 -13.27
N LEU A 137 9.31 -8.03 -13.85
CA LEU A 137 8.02 -8.63 -13.52
C LEU A 137 8.13 -10.18 -13.53
N ARG A 138 8.61 -10.77 -14.63
CA ARG A 138 8.76 -12.24 -14.75
C ARG A 138 9.75 -12.80 -13.72
N LYS A 139 10.85 -12.09 -13.40
CA LYS A 139 11.83 -12.56 -12.40
C LYS A 139 11.27 -12.54 -10.98
N MET A 140 10.42 -11.58 -10.66
CA MET A 140 9.84 -11.46 -9.33
C MET A 140 8.85 -12.59 -9.03
N ALA A 141 8.24 -13.21 -10.02
CA ALA A 141 7.36 -14.37 -9.85
C ALA A 141 8.01 -15.57 -9.14
N LEU A 142 9.34 -15.64 -9.09
CA LEU A 142 10.10 -16.66 -8.36
C LEU A 142 10.65 -16.16 -7.01
N THR A 143 10.31 -14.95 -6.59
CA THR A 143 10.75 -14.40 -5.30
C THR A 143 9.63 -14.63 -4.29
N TRP A 144 9.99 -15.06 -3.10
CA TRP A 144 9.01 -15.39 -2.06
C TRP A 144 8.08 -14.23 -1.73
N ASN A 145 6.77 -14.52 -1.67
CA ASN A 145 5.69 -13.60 -1.30
C ASN A 145 5.65 -12.31 -2.15
N THR A 146 6.10 -12.36 -3.41
CA THR A 146 6.05 -11.19 -4.30
C THR A 146 5.00 -11.35 -5.39
N TYR A 147 4.26 -10.26 -5.61
CA TYR A 147 3.18 -10.14 -6.59
C TYR A 147 3.51 -8.98 -7.54
N PRO A 148 4.16 -9.28 -8.68
CA PRO A 148 4.66 -8.25 -9.57
C PRO A 148 3.57 -7.68 -10.48
N VAL A 149 3.54 -6.35 -10.61
CA VAL A 149 2.61 -5.59 -11.45
C VAL A 149 3.38 -4.62 -12.33
N LEU A 150 3.00 -4.53 -13.61
CA LEU A 150 3.60 -3.59 -14.55
C LEU A 150 2.96 -2.21 -14.38
N VAL A 151 3.81 -1.18 -14.31
CA VAL A 151 3.39 0.23 -14.21
C VAL A 151 4.04 1.07 -15.32
N ARG A 152 3.43 2.22 -15.64
CA ARG A 152 4.06 3.21 -16.52
C ARG A 152 5.25 3.89 -15.83
N GLU A 153 6.11 4.53 -16.60
CA GLU A 153 7.15 5.37 -16.05
C GLU A 153 6.54 6.60 -15.36
N ALA A 154 7.19 7.02 -14.26
CA ALA A 154 6.82 8.18 -13.48
C ALA A 154 7.95 9.19 -13.48
N LEU A 155 7.61 10.47 -13.43
CA LEU A 155 8.54 11.60 -13.51
C LEU A 155 8.99 12.07 -12.11
N SER A 156 8.26 11.70 -11.06
CA SER A 156 8.56 12.09 -9.67
C SER A 156 8.36 10.94 -8.70
N THR A 157 8.91 11.09 -7.50
CA THR A 157 8.74 10.11 -6.41
C THR A 157 7.29 9.99 -5.97
N ASP A 158 6.58 11.11 -5.87
CA ASP A 158 5.17 11.11 -5.46
C ASP A 158 4.30 10.41 -6.52
N GLU A 159 4.59 10.65 -7.80
CA GLU A 159 3.90 9.98 -8.90
C GLU A 159 4.14 8.46 -8.89
N ILE A 160 5.35 7.99 -8.53
CA ILE A 160 5.61 6.55 -8.37
C ILE A 160 4.71 5.96 -7.29
N PHE A 161 4.59 6.61 -6.14
CA PHE A 161 3.75 6.12 -5.06
C PHE A 161 2.29 6.07 -5.48
N ASP A 162 1.78 7.14 -6.11
CA ASP A 162 0.39 7.19 -6.58
C ASP A 162 0.08 6.09 -7.59
N ILE A 163 0.92 5.92 -8.63
CA ILE A 163 0.75 4.86 -9.63
C ILE A 163 0.84 3.47 -8.99
N SER A 164 1.73 3.29 -8.02
CA SER A 164 1.90 1.99 -7.36
C SER A 164 0.67 1.62 -6.53
N ILE A 165 0.05 2.59 -5.85
CA ILE A 165 -1.17 2.40 -5.09
C ILE A 165 -2.35 2.11 -6.04
N GLU A 166 -2.52 2.93 -7.08
CA GLU A 166 -3.55 2.76 -8.10
C GLU A 166 -3.52 1.35 -8.69
N LYS A 167 -2.34 0.88 -9.10
CA LYS A 167 -2.16 -0.47 -9.66
C LYS A 167 -2.34 -1.59 -8.64
N ALA A 168 -2.02 -1.35 -7.38
CA ALA A 168 -2.29 -2.29 -6.30
C ALA A 168 -3.81 -2.45 -6.06
N LEU A 169 -4.57 -1.36 -6.09
CA LEU A 169 -6.04 -1.36 -6.02
C LEU A 169 -6.66 -2.07 -7.24
N GLU A 170 -6.28 -1.68 -8.46
CA GLU A 170 -6.78 -2.30 -9.69
C GLU A 170 -6.51 -3.81 -9.74
N SER A 171 -5.39 -4.27 -9.20
CA SER A 171 -5.04 -5.69 -9.17
C SER A 171 -5.82 -6.50 -8.13
N GLY A 172 -6.58 -5.85 -7.25
CA GLY A 172 -7.37 -6.49 -6.19
C GLY A 172 -6.55 -7.07 -5.03
N TYR A 173 -5.25 -6.74 -4.94
CA TYR A 173 -4.41 -7.17 -3.82
C TYR A 173 -4.62 -6.34 -2.56
N ILE A 174 -5.11 -5.11 -2.71
CA ILE A 174 -5.52 -4.22 -1.63
C ILE A 174 -6.86 -3.58 -1.97
N ASN A 175 -7.57 -3.15 -0.94
CA ASN A 175 -8.83 -2.43 -1.06
C ASN A 175 -8.67 -0.97 -0.63
N ALA A 176 -9.61 -0.13 -1.01
CA ALA A 176 -9.70 1.23 -0.45
C ALA A 176 -9.88 1.15 1.06
N GLY A 177 -9.09 1.94 1.80
CA GLY A 177 -9.03 1.91 3.26
C GLY A 177 -7.91 1.03 3.82
N ASP A 178 -7.26 0.19 3.02
CA ASP A 178 -6.16 -0.65 3.49
C ASP A 178 -4.90 0.17 3.82
N LEU A 179 -4.30 -0.12 4.97
CA LEU A 179 -2.99 0.42 5.32
C LEU A 179 -1.89 -0.32 4.56
N VAL A 180 -1.03 0.41 3.88
CA VAL A 180 0.12 -0.12 3.14
C VAL A 180 1.42 0.57 3.53
N VAL A 181 2.52 -0.17 3.45
CA VAL A 181 3.87 0.39 3.62
C VAL A 181 4.58 0.37 2.28
N ILE A 182 4.98 1.54 1.80
CA ILE A 182 5.62 1.71 0.50
C ILE A 182 7.11 1.94 0.69
N THR A 183 7.95 1.25 -0.09
CA THR A 183 9.39 1.48 -0.10
C THR A 183 9.93 1.60 -1.52
N ALA A 184 10.86 2.51 -1.70
CA ALA A 184 11.46 2.81 -3.00
C ALA A 184 12.91 3.30 -2.86
N GLY A 185 13.61 3.33 -3.99
CA GLY A 185 14.90 4.04 -4.13
C GLY A 185 14.70 5.42 -4.73
N VAL A 186 15.14 6.45 -4.05
CA VAL A 186 15.10 7.86 -4.46
C VAL A 186 16.55 8.36 -4.59
N PRO A 187 16.92 9.11 -5.67
CA PRO A 187 16.10 9.47 -6.82
C PRO A 187 15.75 8.29 -7.74
N VAL A 188 14.63 8.47 -8.46
CA VAL A 188 14.11 7.48 -9.40
C VAL A 188 15.13 7.10 -10.45
N GLY A 189 15.19 5.81 -10.81
CA GLY A 189 16.07 5.30 -11.88
C GLY A 189 17.47 4.87 -11.43
N VAL A 190 17.91 5.19 -10.22
CA VAL A 190 19.17 4.70 -9.66
C VAL A 190 18.97 3.32 -9.03
N ALA A 191 19.53 2.28 -9.64
CA ALA A 191 19.40 0.93 -9.15
C ALA A 191 20.17 0.71 -7.84
N GLY A 192 19.56 0.01 -6.87
CA GLY A 192 20.24 -0.39 -5.62
C GLY A 192 20.16 0.61 -4.46
N THR A 193 19.37 1.67 -4.59
CA THR A 193 19.20 2.70 -3.55
C THR A 193 17.82 2.62 -2.91
N THR A 194 17.55 1.57 -2.12
CA THR A 194 16.33 1.57 -1.29
C THR A 194 16.59 2.43 -0.06
N ASN A 195 15.94 3.60 0.04
CA ASN A 195 16.25 4.60 1.06
C ASN A 195 15.01 5.34 1.60
N THR A 196 13.81 4.96 1.18
CA THR A 196 12.57 5.64 1.56
C THR A 196 11.53 4.64 2.03
N ILE A 197 10.83 4.97 3.11
CA ILE A 197 9.64 4.28 3.61
C ILE A 197 8.51 5.31 3.72
N LYS A 198 7.32 4.94 3.26
CA LYS A 198 6.09 5.74 3.42
C LYS A 198 4.97 4.82 3.88
N VAL A 199 4.32 5.18 4.98
CA VAL A 199 3.06 4.56 5.40
C VAL A 199 1.92 5.32 4.73
N HIS A 200 0.97 4.59 4.15
CA HIS A 200 -0.14 5.21 3.42
C HIS A 200 -1.41 4.37 3.54
N ILE A 201 -2.57 5.03 3.56
CA ILE A 201 -3.86 4.35 3.42
C ILE A 201 -4.24 4.37 1.95
N ALA A 202 -4.46 3.19 1.40
CA ALA A 202 -4.84 3.05 0.00
C ALA A 202 -6.24 3.60 -0.23
N GLY A 203 -6.40 4.42 -1.29
CA GLY A 203 -7.70 4.98 -1.66
C GLY A 203 -7.65 5.49 -3.09
N GLU A 204 -8.79 5.47 -3.78
CA GLU A 204 -8.91 6.13 -5.07
C GLU A 204 -8.91 7.64 -4.86
N ILE A 205 -7.97 8.33 -5.50
CA ILE A 205 -7.90 9.78 -5.41
C ILE A 205 -8.99 10.37 -6.30
N LEU A 206 -10.03 10.87 -5.66
CA LEU A 206 -11.15 11.51 -6.36
C LEU A 206 -10.73 12.81 -7.04
N ILE A 207 -9.97 13.66 -6.30
CA ILE A 207 -9.54 14.98 -6.75
C ILE A 207 -8.18 15.32 -6.13
N LYS A 208 -7.36 16.06 -6.87
CA LYS A 208 -6.11 16.69 -6.39
C LYS A 208 -6.21 18.21 -6.46
N GLY A 209 -5.49 18.88 -5.57
CA GLY A 209 -5.36 20.34 -5.55
C GLY A 209 -4.13 20.79 -4.77
N VAL A 210 -4.02 22.07 -4.50
CA VAL A 210 -2.96 22.63 -3.64
C VAL A 210 -3.26 22.28 -2.18
N GLY A 211 -2.38 21.52 -1.54
CA GLY A 211 -2.48 21.17 -0.13
C GLY A 211 -2.07 22.33 0.78
N ILE A 212 -2.86 22.58 1.82
CA ILE A 212 -2.60 23.52 2.91
C ILE A 212 -2.68 22.76 4.22
N GLY A 213 -1.66 22.88 5.03
CA GLY A 213 -1.49 22.11 6.27
C GLY A 213 -0.63 20.87 6.09
N SER A 214 -0.57 20.03 7.13
CA SER A 214 0.21 18.79 7.16
C SER A 214 -0.55 17.67 7.89
N LYS A 215 -1.88 17.67 7.79
CA LYS A 215 -2.78 16.76 8.48
C LYS A 215 -3.74 16.10 7.50
N SER A 216 -4.38 15.04 7.97
CA SER A 216 -5.54 14.45 7.31
C SER A 216 -6.78 14.65 8.16
N ALA A 217 -7.95 14.77 7.54
CA ALA A 217 -9.23 14.84 8.21
C ALA A 217 -10.30 14.11 7.38
N THR A 218 -11.30 13.59 8.08
CA THR A 218 -12.46 12.92 7.46
C THR A 218 -13.74 13.58 8.00
N GLY A 219 -14.72 13.77 7.13
CA GLY A 219 -16.03 14.31 7.54
C GLY A 219 -17.07 14.15 6.44
N ASN A 220 -18.33 14.45 6.80
CA ASN A 220 -19.40 14.54 5.83
C ASN A 220 -19.24 15.83 5.01
N VAL A 221 -19.62 15.77 3.76
CA VAL A 221 -19.53 16.91 2.85
C VAL A 221 -20.71 17.85 3.08
N CYS A 222 -20.40 19.12 3.32
CA CYS A 222 -21.34 20.23 3.19
C CYS A 222 -20.91 21.14 2.04
N ILE A 223 -21.66 21.16 0.94
CA ILE A 223 -21.47 22.13 -0.13
C ILE A 223 -22.22 23.40 0.24
N ALA A 224 -21.49 24.52 0.36
CA ALA A 224 -22.04 25.85 0.62
C ALA A 224 -21.30 26.91 -0.20
N LEU A 225 -22.01 27.64 -1.03
CA LEU A 225 -21.43 28.63 -1.93
C LEU A 225 -21.27 30.01 -1.27
N ASN A 226 -21.92 30.22 -0.13
CA ASN A 226 -21.90 31.44 0.68
C ASN A 226 -22.22 31.13 2.15
N ALA A 227 -22.13 32.14 3.03
CA ALA A 227 -22.39 32.01 4.45
C ALA A 227 -23.86 31.66 4.78
N GLU A 228 -24.81 32.11 3.96
CA GLU A 228 -26.25 31.83 4.18
C GLU A 228 -26.54 30.34 3.96
N GLU A 229 -26.03 29.75 2.88
CA GLU A 229 -26.14 28.31 2.63
C GLU A 229 -25.41 27.46 3.68
N ALA A 230 -24.26 27.95 4.17
CA ALA A 230 -23.54 27.31 5.26
C ALA A 230 -24.36 27.32 6.56
N ALA A 231 -25.01 28.45 6.88
CA ALA A 231 -25.86 28.56 8.06
C ALA A 231 -27.03 27.55 8.08
N GLU A 232 -27.55 27.18 6.91
CA GLU A 232 -28.69 26.27 6.80
C GLU A 232 -28.26 24.77 6.88
N ARG A 233 -27.06 24.42 6.44
CA ARG A 233 -26.71 23.01 6.11
C ARG A 233 -25.47 22.48 6.81
N PHE A 234 -24.58 23.38 7.26
CA PHE A 234 -23.29 23.00 7.82
C PHE A 234 -23.43 22.50 9.26
N ASN A 235 -22.80 21.38 9.56
CA ASN A 235 -22.66 20.87 10.92
C ASN A 235 -21.18 20.89 11.33
N GLU A 236 -20.93 21.06 12.62
CA GLU A 236 -19.58 21.01 13.15
C GLU A 236 -18.90 19.68 12.84
N GLY A 237 -17.69 19.75 12.30
CA GLY A 237 -16.94 18.57 11.84
C GLY A 237 -17.16 18.20 10.37
N ASP A 238 -18.04 18.86 9.65
CA ASP A 238 -18.20 18.64 8.21
C ASP A 238 -16.98 19.12 7.41
N VAL A 239 -16.83 18.56 6.22
CA VAL A 239 -15.91 19.07 5.18
C VAL A 239 -16.63 20.14 4.39
N LEU A 240 -16.19 21.39 4.53
CA LEU A 240 -16.77 22.51 3.81
C LEU A 240 -16.27 22.59 2.37
N VAL A 241 -17.18 22.48 1.41
CA VAL A 241 -16.87 22.54 -0.04
C VAL A 241 -17.50 23.79 -0.64
N ALA A 242 -16.67 24.64 -1.28
CA ALA A 242 -17.11 25.90 -1.87
C ALA A 242 -16.39 26.22 -3.18
N ILE A 243 -16.91 27.16 -3.98
CA ILE A 243 -16.17 27.71 -5.13
C ILE A 243 -14.96 28.49 -4.62
N SER A 244 -15.16 29.35 -3.63
CA SER A 244 -14.17 30.14 -2.92
C SER A 244 -14.76 30.55 -1.58
N THR A 245 -13.91 30.98 -0.63
CA THR A 245 -14.38 31.46 0.68
C THR A 245 -14.11 32.96 0.85
N ASP A 246 -14.90 33.61 1.70
CA ASP A 246 -14.74 35.00 2.09
C ASP A 246 -14.78 35.13 3.63
N LYS A 247 -14.73 36.38 4.11
CA LYS A 247 -14.72 36.71 5.56
C LYS A 247 -15.99 36.27 6.31
N ASP A 248 -17.12 36.20 5.61
CA ASP A 248 -18.39 35.85 6.22
C ASP A 248 -18.53 34.32 6.45
N MET A 249 -17.69 33.53 5.81
CA MET A 249 -17.59 32.08 5.99
C MET A 249 -16.62 31.65 7.11
N VAL A 250 -15.88 32.55 7.73
CA VAL A 250 -14.82 32.22 8.71
C VAL A 250 -15.35 31.40 9.89
N GLU A 251 -16.56 31.70 10.37
CA GLU A 251 -17.17 30.96 11.48
C GLU A 251 -17.37 29.48 11.15
N TYR A 252 -17.76 29.15 9.92
CA TYR A 252 -17.96 27.77 9.46
C TYR A 252 -16.62 27.10 9.20
N ILE A 253 -15.64 27.84 8.65
CA ILE A 253 -14.27 27.35 8.47
C ILE A 253 -13.69 26.87 9.81
N GLN A 254 -13.87 27.64 10.89
CA GLN A 254 -13.36 27.29 12.22
C GLN A 254 -13.93 25.98 12.78
N LYS A 255 -15.15 25.62 12.39
CA LYS A 255 -15.85 24.42 12.84
C LYS A 255 -15.71 23.24 11.87
N ALA A 256 -15.11 23.47 10.70
CA ALA A 256 -14.92 22.44 9.68
C ALA A 256 -13.79 21.48 10.02
N SER A 257 -13.96 20.20 9.68
CA SER A 257 -12.86 19.22 9.74
C SER A 257 -11.82 19.46 8.65
N ALA A 258 -12.26 19.90 7.47
CA ALA A 258 -11.41 20.25 6.33
C ALA A 258 -12.14 21.20 5.37
N ILE A 259 -11.38 21.80 4.44
CA ILE A 259 -11.90 22.73 3.44
C ILE A 259 -11.49 22.30 2.04
N ILE A 260 -12.42 22.40 1.11
CA ILE A 260 -12.19 22.18 -0.32
C ILE A 260 -12.68 23.41 -1.08
N THR A 261 -11.84 24.00 -1.95
CA THR A 261 -12.29 25.06 -2.84
C THR A 261 -11.90 24.78 -4.29
N GLU A 262 -12.81 25.05 -5.23
CA GLU A 262 -12.53 24.93 -6.67
C GLU A 262 -11.53 25.98 -7.14
N LYS A 263 -11.70 27.21 -6.65
CA LYS A 263 -10.87 28.35 -7.04
C LYS A 263 -9.92 28.74 -5.93
N GLY A 264 -8.78 29.28 -6.31
CA GLY A 264 -7.79 29.83 -5.41
C GLY A 264 -6.44 29.16 -5.52
N GLY A 265 -5.51 29.61 -4.72
CA GLY A 265 -4.15 29.14 -4.59
C GLY A 265 -3.61 29.39 -3.21
N ARG A 266 -2.29 29.27 -2.99
CA ARG A 266 -1.63 29.39 -1.69
C ARG A 266 -1.83 30.74 -0.95
N THR A 267 -2.26 31.76 -1.67
CA THR A 267 -2.54 33.13 -1.16
C THR A 267 -4.03 33.46 -1.11
N SER A 268 -4.91 32.51 -1.42
CA SER A 268 -6.36 32.71 -1.34
C SER A 268 -6.83 32.82 0.13
N HIS A 269 -8.00 33.38 0.32
CA HIS A 269 -8.62 33.53 1.67
C HIS A 269 -8.71 32.17 2.38
N ALA A 270 -9.23 31.13 1.72
CA ALA A 270 -9.27 29.78 2.26
C ALA A 270 -7.89 29.28 2.71
N ALA A 271 -6.83 29.52 1.90
CA ALA A 271 -5.47 29.06 2.22
C ALA A 271 -4.89 29.76 3.47
N ILE A 272 -5.12 31.05 3.60
CA ILE A 272 -4.61 31.85 4.72
C ILE A 272 -5.32 31.42 6.00
N VAL A 273 -6.64 31.43 6.01
CA VAL A 273 -7.44 31.10 7.19
C VAL A 273 -7.22 29.65 7.62
N SER A 274 -7.20 28.69 6.70
CA SER A 274 -6.93 27.28 7.03
C SER A 274 -5.56 27.09 7.67
N ARG A 275 -4.54 27.80 7.20
CA ARG A 275 -3.18 27.73 7.77
C ARG A 275 -3.12 28.32 9.18
N GLU A 276 -3.79 29.44 9.41
CA GLU A 276 -3.86 30.08 10.73
C GLU A 276 -4.60 29.21 11.75
N LEU A 277 -5.67 28.56 11.33
CA LEU A 277 -6.48 27.68 12.18
C LEU A 277 -5.93 26.24 12.30
N GLY A 278 -4.94 25.86 11.48
CA GLY A 278 -4.38 24.51 11.47
C GLY A 278 -5.34 23.46 10.90
N ILE A 279 -6.29 23.85 10.06
CA ILE A 279 -7.29 23.01 9.41
C ILE A 279 -6.77 22.59 8.03
N PRO A 280 -6.78 21.30 7.68
CA PRO A 280 -6.34 20.85 6.36
C PRO A 280 -7.27 21.40 5.28
N ALA A 281 -6.67 21.90 4.17
CA ALA A 281 -7.45 22.35 3.03
C ALA A 281 -6.85 21.94 1.70
N VAL A 282 -7.71 21.66 0.72
CA VAL A 282 -7.34 21.38 -0.67
C VAL A 282 -7.97 22.43 -1.56
N ILE A 283 -7.13 23.21 -2.23
CA ILE A 283 -7.51 24.43 -2.93
C ILE A 283 -7.17 24.32 -4.41
N GLY A 284 -7.99 24.96 -5.26
CA GLY A 284 -7.80 24.90 -6.72
C GLY A 284 -8.08 23.49 -7.27
N THR A 285 -9.16 22.90 -6.83
CA THR A 285 -9.49 21.49 -7.09
C THR A 285 -10.19 21.26 -8.43
N GLU A 286 -10.24 22.20 -9.32
CA GLU A 286 -10.97 22.16 -10.60
C GLU A 286 -12.07 21.07 -10.70
N ASN A 287 -13.34 21.47 -10.79
CA ASN A 287 -14.50 20.55 -10.88
C ASN A 287 -14.85 19.75 -9.60
N ALA A 288 -14.48 20.19 -8.39
CA ALA A 288 -14.88 19.49 -7.17
C ALA A 288 -16.41 19.41 -7.02
N LEU A 289 -17.12 20.51 -7.27
CA LEU A 289 -18.58 20.59 -7.15
C LEU A 289 -19.34 19.69 -8.14
N SER A 290 -18.69 19.26 -9.23
CA SER A 290 -19.28 18.32 -10.17
C SER A 290 -19.10 16.86 -9.76
N LYS A 291 -18.11 16.57 -8.92
CA LYS A 291 -17.74 15.21 -8.51
C LYS A 291 -18.16 14.85 -7.08
N ILE A 292 -18.36 15.86 -6.23
CA ILE A 292 -18.67 15.73 -4.82
C ILE A 292 -20.12 16.15 -4.58
N LYS A 293 -20.82 15.45 -3.70
CA LYS A 293 -22.20 15.78 -3.32
C LYS A 293 -22.30 15.99 -1.81
N THR A 294 -23.20 16.86 -1.40
CA THR A 294 -23.54 17.01 0.03
C THR A 294 -24.01 15.66 0.59
N GLY A 295 -23.44 15.29 1.74
CA GLY A 295 -23.68 14.02 2.41
C GLY A 295 -22.68 12.91 2.06
N ASP A 296 -21.83 13.10 1.05
CA ASP A 296 -20.71 12.18 0.81
C ASP A 296 -19.77 12.19 2.03
N ILE A 297 -19.08 11.10 2.28
CA ILE A 297 -17.99 11.06 3.27
C ILE A 297 -16.69 11.16 2.49
N LEU A 298 -15.85 12.12 2.85
CA LEU A 298 -14.55 12.32 2.22
C LEU A 298 -13.42 12.33 3.24
N THR A 299 -12.28 11.81 2.83
CA THR A 299 -11.01 11.98 3.55
C THR A 299 -10.10 12.92 2.77
N ILE A 300 -9.62 13.95 3.44
CA ILE A 300 -8.75 14.99 2.92
C ILE A 300 -7.34 14.74 3.49
N ASP A 301 -6.35 14.55 2.62
CA ASP A 301 -4.95 14.36 3.00
C ASP A 301 -4.08 15.49 2.48
N THR A 302 -3.47 16.24 3.39
CA THR A 302 -2.51 17.31 3.11
C THR A 302 -1.13 17.01 3.70
N SER A 303 -0.86 15.77 4.12
CA SER A 303 0.38 15.36 4.79
C SER A 303 1.65 15.60 3.94
N SER A 304 1.53 15.59 2.61
CA SER A 304 2.64 15.92 1.69
C SER A 304 3.01 17.43 1.69
N GLY A 305 2.18 18.29 2.28
CA GLY A 305 2.42 19.72 2.41
C GLY A 305 2.31 20.56 1.13
N THR A 306 2.33 19.95 -0.06
CA THR A 306 2.28 20.64 -1.36
C THR A 306 1.10 20.26 -2.22
N VAL A 307 0.75 18.99 -2.24
CA VAL A 307 -0.38 18.44 -2.98
C VAL A 307 -1.40 17.92 -1.98
N GLY A 308 -2.61 18.46 -2.04
CA GLY A 308 -3.75 17.92 -1.30
C GLY A 308 -4.46 16.86 -2.13
N LYS A 309 -4.86 15.77 -1.48
CA LYS A 309 -5.57 14.66 -2.09
C LYS A 309 -6.91 14.48 -1.37
N ILE A 310 -7.95 14.21 -2.14
CA ILE A 310 -9.30 13.96 -1.66
C ILE A 310 -9.66 12.53 -2.06
N TYR A 311 -10.07 11.73 -1.07
CA TYR A 311 -10.47 10.35 -1.23
C TYR A 311 -11.95 10.18 -0.90
N GLU A 312 -12.61 9.26 -1.59
CA GLU A 312 -13.97 8.85 -1.27
C GLU A 312 -13.97 7.93 -0.04
N GLY A 313 -14.92 8.15 0.87
CA GLY A 313 -15.11 7.34 2.06
C GLY A 313 -14.26 7.77 3.26
N LYS A 314 -14.49 7.07 4.37
CA LYS A 314 -13.77 7.24 5.62
C LYS A 314 -12.51 6.38 5.59
N LEU A 315 -11.36 7.01 5.42
CA LEU A 315 -10.07 6.36 5.62
C LEU A 315 -9.67 6.55 7.09
N GLU A 316 -9.82 5.51 7.90
CA GLU A 316 -9.44 5.56 9.31
C GLU A 316 -7.93 5.41 9.45
N TRP A 317 -7.27 6.49 9.85
CA TRP A 317 -5.97 6.38 10.50
C TRP A 317 -6.24 5.77 11.88
N GLN A 318 -5.88 4.53 12.10
CA GLN A 318 -5.84 4.01 13.47
C GLN A 318 -4.76 4.80 14.22
N GLU A 319 -5.17 5.85 14.91
CA GLU A 319 -4.36 6.40 15.99
C GLU A 319 -4.21 5.29 17.01
N THR A 320 -3.03 4.72 17.07
CA THR A 320 -2.66 3.82 18.16
C THR A 320 -2.68 4.65 19.43
N VAL A 321 -3.79 4.58 20.15
CA VAL A 321 -3.88 5.14 21.52
C VAL A 321 -2.87 4.36 22.35
N HIS A 322 -1.84 5.03 22.81
CA HIS A 322 -0.88 4.55 23.81
C HIS A 322 -1.54 4.44 25.18
#